data_c8e1d379db4a22fc1ec17c0f78cef468
#
_entry.id   c8e1d379db4a22fc1ec17c0f78cef468
#
_cell.length_a   1.000
_cell.length_b   1.000
_cell.length_c   1.000
_cell.angle_alpha   90.00
_cell.angle_beta   90.00
_cell.angle_gamma   90.00
#
_symmetry.space_group_name_H-M   'P 1'
#
loop_
_entity.id
_entity.type
_entity.pdbx_description
1 polymer ?
#
loop_
_entity_poly.entity_id
_entity_poly.type
_entity_poly.pdbx_seq_one_letter_code
_entity_poly.pdbx_strand_id
1 'polypeptide(L)'
;MNKQFDYIIVGAGSAGCVLANRLTQSGENKVLLLETGGNDNNILIQMPTALSYPMNTEKFCWQFYSEPEPYLDNRKMHCPRGKVMGGSSSINGMVYVRGHARDYDQWEEQGVEGWSYKDCLPYFKRSESWQGGEDDYRGGKGPVATCGGNNMKLNPLYQAFIDAGYEAGYPKTDDYNGEQQEGFGAMHMTVNQGVRASASNAYINQAKNRPNLTIIQEVLVQKVLLKGKTAIGVEYKINDQIKVINANKEVILSAGSVGSPQLLQLSGIGPADVLKSAGVELQHELPGVGENLQDHLEVYFQYHCKKPITLNSKLNYLSKALIGARWLLFKSGLGATNHFESC
;
A
#
# COMPACT_ATOMS: atom_id res chain seq x y z
N MET A 1 -1.57 34.37 -8.83
CA MET A 1 -2.11 33.60 -9.99
C MET A 1 -2.71 32.33 -9.44
N ASN A 2 -4.02 32.09 -9.61
CA ASN A 2 -4.61 30.80 -9.26
C ASN A 2 -4.02 29.74 -10.18
N LYS A 3 -3.19 28.84 -9.63
CA LYS A 3 -2.70 27.69 -10.41
C LYS A 3 -3.91 26.84 -10.81
N GLN A 4 -4.10 26.63 -12.10
CA GLN A 4 -5.11 25.71 -12.63
C GLN A 4 -4.48 24.35 -12.84
N PHE A 5 -5.17 23.30 -12.40
CA PHE A 5 -4.78 21.90 -12.58
C PHE A 5 -5.86 21.16 -13.38
N ASP A 6 -5.42 20.25 -14.23
CA ASP A 6 -6.33 19.38 -14.96
C ASP A 6 -6.89 18.30 -14.04
N TYR A 7 -6.01 17.69 -13.24
CA TYR A 7 -6.36 16.66 -12.29
C TYR A 7 -5.91 17.02 -10.87
N ILE A 8 -6.76 16.73 -9.91
CA ILE A 8 -6.43 16.77 -8.47
C ILE A 8 -6.53 15.35 -7.95
N ILE A 9 -5.42 14.82 -7.45
CA ILE A 9 -5.33 13.48 -6.85
C ILE A 9 -5.27 13.65 -5.33
N VAL A 10 -6.23 13.05 -4.64
CA VAL A 10 -6.33 13.09 -3.17
C VAL A 10 -5.78 11.79 -2.60
N GLY A 11 -4.66 11.88 -1.89
CA GLY A 11 -3.92 10.78 -1.31
C GLY A 11 -2.77 10.30 -2.20
N ALA A 12 -1.54 10.39 -1.67
CA ALA A 12 -0.33 9.90 -2.31
C ALA A 12 0.03 8.46 -1.87
N GLY A 13 -0.99 7.61 -1.74
CA GLY A 13 -0.84 6.17 -1.50
C GLY A 13 -0.41 5.42 -2.77
N SER A 14 -0.56 4.09 -2.76
CA SER A 14 -0.14 3.24 -3.89
C SER A 14 -0.77 3.68 -5.21
N ALA A 15 -2.08 3.89 -5.25
CA ALA A 15 -2.78 4.32 -6.45
C ALA A 15 -2.44 5.76 -6.85
N GLY A 16 -2.46 6.70 -5.90
CA GLY A 16 -2.18 8.11 -6.19
C GLY A 16 -0.79 8.36 -6.73
N CYS A 17 0.23 7.64 -6.24
CA CYS A 17 1.59 7.70 -6.77
C CYS A 17 1.67 7.23 -8.24
N VAL A 18 0.97 6.14 -8.57
CA VAL A 18 0.89 5.64 -9.95
C VAL A 18 0.23 6.67 -10.86
N LEU A 19 -0.94 7.18 -10.47
CA LEU A 19 -1.71 8.13 -11.26
C LEU A 19 -0.94 9.45 -11.46
N ALA A 20 -0.32 9.98 -10.42
CA ALA A 20 0.52 11.18 -10.53
C ALA A 20 1.67 10.99 -11.52
N ASN A 21 2.33 9.83 -11.51
CA ASN A 21 3.37 9.51 -12.47
C ASN A 21 2.83 9.40 -13.89
N ARG A 22 1.74 8.64 -14.09
CA ARG A 22 1.23 8.31 -15.43
C ARG A 22 0.55 9.49 -16.10
N LEU A 23 -0.28 10.25 -15.38
CA LEU A 23 -0.98 11.42 -15.91
C LEU A 23 -0.04 12.58 -16.29
N THR A 24 1.14 12.64 -15.67
CA THR A 24 2.13 13.67 -15.99
C THR A 24 3.17 13.24 -17.03
N GLN A 25 3.13 11.99 -17.49
CA GLN A 25 4.19 11.42 -18.34
C GLN A 25 4.29 12.07 -19.72
N SER A 26 3.16 12.43 -20.34
CA SER A 26 3.14 13.11 -21.65
C SER A 26 3.54 14.60 -21.58
N GLY A 27 3.49 15.22 -20.38
CA GLY A 27 3.70 16.65 -20.24
C GLY A 27 2.43 17.51 -20.46
N GLU A 28 1.36 16.95 -21.00
CA GLU A 28 0.14 17.67 -21.40
C GLU A 28 -0.75 18.05 -20.20
N ASN A 29 -0.86 17.18 -19.22
CA ASN A 29 -1.72 17.39 -18.05
C ASN A 29 -0.97 18.02 -16.90
N LYS A 30 -1.56 19.02 -16.28
CA LYS A 30 -1.12 19.62 -15.00
C LYS A 30 -1.80 18.89 -13.86
N VAL A 31 -1.02 18.24 -13.00
CA VAL A 31 -1.53 17.39 -11.92
C VAL A 31 -1.14 17.96 -10.57
N LEU A 32 -2.10 18.01 -9.66
CA LEU A 32 -1.89 18.28 -8.24
C LEU A 32 -2.08 17.00 -7.45
N LEU A 33 -1.06 16.60 -6.68
CA LEU A 33 -1.12 15.50 -5.73
C LEU A 33 -1.12 16.06 -4.31
N LEU A 34 -2.16 15.71 -3.54
CA LEU A 34 -2.35 16.14 -2.15
C LEU A 34 -2.14 14.95 -1.21
N GLU A 35 -1.31 15.11 -0.18
CA GLU A 35 -1.03 14.08 0.84
C GLU A 35 -1.11 14.67 2.25
N THR A 36 -1.79 13.95 3.15
CA THR A 36 -1.92 14.38 4.54
C THR A 36 -0.64 14.19 5.34
N GLY A 37 0.11 13.16 5.04
CA GLY A 37 1.41 12.92 5.66
C GLY A 37 2.55 13.69 5.01
N GLY A 38 3.71 13.62 5.64
CA GLY A 38 4.97 14.17 5.13
C GLY A 38 5.68 13.22 4.16
N ASN A 39 6.97 13.51 3.90
CA ASN A 39 7.81 12.67 3.05
C ASN A 39 8.16 11.33 3.72
N ASP A 40 8.51 10.34 2.89
CA ASP A 40 8.92 9.00 3.30
C ASP A 40 10.44 8.83 3.46
N ASN A 41 11.20 9.92 3.40
CA ASN A 41 12.65 9.89 3.55
C ASN A 41 13.05 9.74 5.03
N ASN A 42 12.74 8.59 5.61
CA ASN A 42 13.04 8.25 6.99
C ASN A 42 13.61 6.84 7.06
N ILE A 43 14.66 6.65 7.85
CA ILE A 43 15.34 5.36 8.01
C ILE A 43 14.40 4.23 8.44
N LEU A 44 13.44 4.51 9.32
CA LEU A 44 12.46 3.53 9.80
C LEU A 44 11.47 3.10 8.70
N ILE A 45 11.28 3.91 7.68
CA ILE A 45 10.48 3.58 6.50
C ILE A 45 11.34 2.82 5.48
N GLN A 46 12.54 3.34 5.19
CA GLN A 46 13.39 2.83 4.11
C GLN A 46 14.07 1.50 4.45
N MET A 47 14.34 1.23 5.75
CA MET A 47 14.96 -0.01 6.20
C MET A 47 13.90 -1.10 6.41
N PRO A 48 13.90 -2.18 5.60
CA PRO A 48 12.84 -3.20 5.62
C PRO A 48 12.56 -3.79 7.01
N THR A 49 13.58 -4.16 7.76
CA THR A 49 13.42 -4.77 9.11
C THR A 49 12.74 -3.84 10.14
N ALA A 50 12.68 -2.53 9.85
CA ALA A 50 12.07 -1.56 10.76
C ALA A 50 10.55 -1.41 10.59
N LEU A 51 9.91 -2.24 9.76
CA LEU A 51 8.50 -2.13 9.35
C LEU A 51 7.49 -1.91 10.48
N SER A 52 7.72 -2.46 11.67
CA SER A 52 6.80 -2.31 12.79
C SER A 52 6.81 -0.89 13.42
N TYR A 53 7.88 -0.12 13.27
CA TYR A 53 7.97 1.22 13.85
C TYR A 53 7.03 2.23 13.16
N PRO A 54 7.05 2.39 11.82
CA PRO A 54 6.15 3.35 11.17
C PRO A 54 4.68 2.99 11.31
N MET A 55 4.32 1.70 11.40
CA MET A 55 2.92 1.27 11.61
C MET A 55 2.36 1.69 12.98
N ASN A 56 3.21 1.82 14.00
CA ASN A 56 2.82 2.13 15.37
C ASN A 56 3.11 3.59 15.75
N THR A 57 3.32 4.48 14.77
CA THR A 57 3.66 5.88 15.01
C THR A 57 2.65 6.79 14.34
N GLU A 58 1.95 7.65 15.07
CA GLU A 58 0.98 8.63 14.53
C GLU A 58 1.56 9.56 13.46
N LYS A 59 2.88 9.71 13.46
CA LYS A 59 3.59 10.49 12.44
C LYS A 59 3.41 9.93 11.03
N PHE A 60 3.40 8.58 10.89
CA PHE A 60 3.40 7.89 9.59
C PHE A 60 2.15 7.06 9.35
N CYS A 61 1.28 6.94 10.36
CA CYS A 61 0.14 6.05 10.33
C CYS A 61 -1.11 6.72 10.89
N TRP A 62 -2.24 6.53 10.20
CA TRP A 62 -3.55 6.72 10.78
C TRP A 62 -3.80 5.62 11.79
N GLN A 63 -4.00 5.95 13.04
CA GLN A 63 -4.25 4.98 14.09
C GLN A 63 -5.75 4.65 14.15
N PHE A 64 -6.26 4.00 13.09
CA PHE A 64 -7.66 3.55 13.07
C PHE A 64 -7.81 2.28 13.91
N TYR A 65 -9.00 2.14 14.49
CA TYR A 65 -9.43 0.95 15.22
C TYR A 65 -10.83 0.57 14.76
N SER A 66 -11.11 -0.74 14.77
CA SER A 66 -12.48 -1.21 14.61
C SER A 66 -13.34 -0.79 15.80
N GLU A 67 -14.66 -0.83 15.63
CA GLU A 67 -15.55 -0.91 16.77
C GLU A 67 -15.29 -2.23 17.53
N PRO A 68 -15.81 -2.36 18.80
CA PRO A 68 -15.65 -3.61 19.54
C PRO A 68 -16.23 -4.80 18.78
N GLU A 69 -15.42 -5.84 18.60
CA GLU A 69 -15.80 -7.06 17.89
C GLU A 69 -16.39 -8.08 18.87
N PRO A 70 -17.70 -8.33 18.86
CA PRO A 70 -18.38 -9.19 19.86
C PRO A 70 -17.81 -10.61 19.93
N TYR A 71 -17.41 -11.17 18.79
CA TYR A 71 -16.86 -12.53 18.69
C TYR A 71 -15.36 -12.62 18.95
N LEU A 72 -14.71 -11.49 19.26
CA LEU A 72 -13.30 -11.40 19.61
C LEU A 72 -13.10 -10.78 21.01
N ASP A 73 -13.92 -11.16 21.97
CA ASP A 73 -13.91 -10.63 23.35
C ASP A 73 -14.06 -9.11 23.42
N ASN A 74 -14.86 -8.53 22.54
CA ASN A 74 -15.04 -7.08 22.39
C ASN A 74 -13.75 -6.30 22.16
N ARG A 75 -12.70 -6.92 21.60
CA ARG A 75 -11.47 -6.25 21.26
C ARG A 75 -11.69 -5.27 20.11
N LYS A 76 -11.01 -4.13 20.19
CA LYS A 76 -10.85 -3.19 19.08
C LYS A 76 -9.60 -3.56 18.31
N MET A 77 -9.74 -3.86 17.04
CA MET A 77 -8.61 -4.24 16.19
C MET A 77 -7.93 -3.00 15.63
N HIS A 78 -6.61 -2.93 15.78
CA HIS A 78 -5.81 -1.88 15.18
C HIS A 78 -5.73 -2.05 13.67
N CYS A 79 -6.11 -1.02 12.91
CA CYS A 79 -6.17 -1.01 11.46
C CYS A 79 -5.20 0.04 10.88
N PRO A 80 -3.89 -0.20 10.89
CA PRO A 80 -2.90 0.78 10.46
C PRO A 80 -3.05 1.11 8.97
N ARG A 81 -3.06 2.41 8.64
CA ARG A 81 -3.06 2.94 7.26
C ARG A 81 -2.03 4.05 7.16
N GLY A 82 -1.25 4.04 6.08
CA GLY A 82 -0.18 5.02 5.90
C GLY A 82 -0.67 6.46 5.81
N LYS A 83 -0.02 7.35 6.56
CA LYS A 83 -0.15 8.81 6.53
C LYS A 83 1.21 9.40 6.18
N VAL A 84 1.61 9.19 4.93
CA VAL A 84 2.95 9.52 4.43
C VAL A 84 2.98 9.33 2.91
N MET A 85 3.90 9.98 2.22
CA MET A 85 4.15 9.71 0.79
C MET A 85 4.35 8.21 0.54
N GLY A 86 3.64 7.65 -0.46
CA GLY A 86 3.56 6.22 -0.71
C GLY A 86 2.44 5.51 0.07
N GLY A 87 1.80 6.19 1.03
CA GLY A 87 0.71 5.64 1.84
C GLY A 87 1.11 4.34 2.55
N SER A 88 0.23 3.34 2.55
CA SER A 88 0.48 2.06 3.20
C SER A 88 1.64 1.26 2.58
N SER A 89 2.03 1.52 1.32
CA SER A 89 3.23 0.89 0.74
C SER A 89 4.53 1.34 1.41
N SER A 90 4.51 2.51 2.10
CA SER A 90 5.64 3.02 2.87
C SER A 90 5.71 2.45 4.29
N ILE A 91 4.66 1.78 4.78
CA ILE A 91 4.62 1.23 6.14
C ILE A 91 4.29 -0.27 6.22
N ASN A 92 3.87 -0.91 5.14
CA ASN A 92 3.49 -2.33 5.11
C ASN A 92 4.67 -3.29 5.31
N GLY A 93 4.36 -4.60 5.40
CA GLY A 93 5.35 -5.67 5.53
C GLY A 93 6.10 -6.03 4.25
N MET A 94 5.88 -5.33 3.15
CA MET A 94 6.57 -5.52 1.85
C MET A 94 6.41 -6.91 1.22
N VAL A 95 5.51 -7.73 1.68
CA VAL A 95 5.21 -9.00 1.00
C VAL A 95 4.58 -8.69 -0.35
N TYR A 96 5.12 -9.25 -1.42
CA TYR A 96 4.58 -9.09 -2.76
C TYR A 96 3.82 -10.35 -3.16
N VAL A 97 2.51 -10.24 -3.14
CA VAL A 97 1.58 -11.28 -3.57
C VAL A 97 0.44 -10.64 -4.37
N ARG A 98 0.09 -11.25 -5.49
CA ARG A 98 -1.07 -10.88 -6.29
C ARG A 98 -2.31 -11.59 -5.77
N GLY A 99 -3.48 -11.03 -6.00
CA GLY A 99 -4.74 -11.76 -5.81
C GLY A 99 -4.76 -13.03 -6.65
N HIS A 100 -5.53 -14.02 -6.24
CA HIS A 100 -5.73 -15.25 -7.01
C HIS A 100 -6.42 -14.93 -8.34
N ALA A 101 -6.12 -15.67 -9.41
CA ALA A 101 -6.73 -15.43 -10.72
C ALA A 101 -8.27 -15.40 -10.66
N ARG A 102 -8.86 -16.30 -9.87
CA ARG A 102 -10.32 -16.37 -9.67
C ARG A 102 -10.93 -15.13 -9.01
N ASP A 103 -10.17 -14.37 -8.22
CA ASP A 103 -10.69 -13.13 -7.61
C ASP A 103 -11.03 -12.11 -8.69
N TYR A 104 -10.16 -11.98 -9.70
CA TYR A 104 -10.35 -11.08 -10.83
C TYR A 104 -11.42 -11.58 -11.81
N ASP A 105 -11.42 -12.88 -12.11
CA ASP A 105 -12.42 -13.49 -12.96
C ASP A 105 -13.83 -13.34 -12.34
N GLN A 106 -13.93 -13.48 -11.01
CA GLN A 106 -15.19 -13.22 -10.30
C GLN A 106 -15.63 -11.75 -10.38
N TRP A 107 -14.71 -10.80 -10.41
CA TRP A 107 -15.08 -9.38 -10.62
C TRP A 107 -15.71 -9.19 -12.01
N GLU A 108 -15.15 -9.80 -13.04
CA GLU A 108 -15.73 -9.73 -14.37
C GLU A 108 -17.12 -10.40 -14.44
N GLU A 109 -17.27 -11.57 -13.84
CA GLU A 109 -18.57 -12.27 -13.71
C GLU A 109 -19.62 -11.43 -12.98
N GLN A 110 -19.22 -10.58 -12.04
CA GLN A 110 -20.08 -9.64 -11.33
C GLN A 110 -20.37 -8.36 -12.12
N GLY A 111 -19.92 -8.25 -13.35
CA GLY A 111 -20.21 -7.15 -14.26
C GLY A 111 -19.13 -6.07 -14.35
N VAL A 112 -17.93 -6.29 -13.80
CA VAL A 112 -16.78 -5.38 -13.95
C VAL A 112 -15.98 -5.79 -15.17
N GLU A 113 -16.51 -5.50 -16.36
CA GLU A 113 -15.89 -5.87 -17.65
C GLU A 113 -14.46 -5.33 -17.79
N GLY A 114 -13.56 -6.16 -18.32
CA GLY A 114 -12.14 -5.82 -18.51
C GLY A 114 -11.28 -5.94 -17.24
N TRP A 115 -11.78 -6.60 -16.19
CA TRP A 115 -11.07 -6.85 -14.94
C TRP A 115 -10.83 -8.34 -14.67
N SER A 116 -10.98 -9.22 -15.68
CA SER A 116 -10.54 -10.61 -15.56
C SER A 116 -9.03 -10.69 -15.28
N TYR A 117 -8.57 -11.82 -14.76
CA TYR A 117 -7.12 -12.01 -14.54
C TYR A 117 -6.30 -11.79 -15.81
N LYS A 118 -6.81 -12.26 -16.95
CA LYS A 118 -6.18 -12.07 -18.28
C LYS A 118 -6.01 -10.59 -18.60
N ASP A 119 -6.99 -9.75 -18.28
CA ASP A 119 -6.94 -8.32 -18.54
C ASP A 119 -6.05 -7.59 -17.54
N CYS A 120 -5.99 -8.05 -16.30
CA CYS A 120 -5.17 -7.47 -15.23
C CYS A 120 -3.67 -7.84 -15.35
N LEU A 121 -3.34 -9.04 -15.84
CA LEU A 121 -1.96 -9.55 -15.90
C LEU A 121 -0.98 -8.61 -16.64
N PRO A 122 -1.33 -8.02 -17.81
CA PRO A 122 -0.44 -7.06 -18.48
C PRO A 122 -0.08 -5.85 -17.61
N TYR A 123 -0.98 -5.42 -16.73
CA TYR A 123 -0.74 -4.29 -15.80
C TYR A 123 0.13 -4.70 -14.63
N PHE A 124 -0.01 -5.92 -14.11
CA PHE A 124 0.92 -6.47 -13.12
C PHE A 124 2.32 -6.52 -13.69
N LYS A 125 2.51 -7.11 -14.87
CA LYS A 125 3.80 -7.15 -15.56
C LYS A 125 4.36 -5.74 -15.83
N ARG A 126 3.53 -4.82 -16.29
CA ARG A 126 3.92 -3.42 -16.53
C ARG A 126 4.39 -2.69 -15.27
N SER A 127 3.85 -3.03 -14.12
CA SER A 127 4.22 -2.40 -12.85
C SER A 127 5.50 -2.98 -12.23
N GLU A 128 5.84 -4.22 -12.55
CA GLU A 128 6.86 -5.00 -11.86
C GLU A 128 8.21 -5.01 -12.58
N SER A 129 9.28 -4.99 -11.77
CA SER A 129 10.64 -5.36 -12.17
C SER A 129 11.12 -6.49 -11.28
N TRP A 130 10.83 -7.72 -11.71
CA TRP A 130 11.20 -8.94 -11.00
C TRP A 130 12.69 -9.23 -11.10
N GLN A 131 13.32 -9.54 -9.99
CA GLN A 131 14.76 -9.88 -9.93
C GLN A 131 15.14 -11.09 -10.79
N GLY A 132 14.24 -12.05 -10.96
CA GLY A 132 14.42 -13.24 -11.79
C GLY A 132 14.28 -13.00 -13.29
N GLY A 133 13.90 -11.79 -13.71
CA GLY A 133 13.66 -11.44 -15.10
C GLY A 133 12.19 -11.54 -15.51
N GLU A 134 11.91 -11.26 -16.79
CA GLU A 134 10.58 -11.30 -17.36
C GLU A 134 10.23 -12.71 -17.84
N ASP A 135 8.98 -13.13 -17.58
CA ASP A 135 8.39 -14.37 -18.09
C ASP A 135 6.91 -14.15 -18.45
N ASP A 136 6.12 -15.22 -18.62
CA ASP A 136 4.71 -15.13 -18.98
C ASP A 136 3.87 -14.43 -17.89
N TYR A 137 4.26 -14.52 -16.62
CA TYR A 137 3.54 -13.97 -15.48
C TYR A 137 4.23 -12.75 -14.86
N ARG A 138 5.54 -12.66 -14.97
CA ARG A 138 6.35 -11.65 -14.27
C ARG A 138 6.82 -10.54 -15.20
N GLY A 139 6.89 -9.31 -14.67
CA GLY A 139 7.45 -8.17 -15.40
C GLY A 139 8.92 -7.92 -15.07
N GLY A 140 9.70 -7.47 -16.06
CA GLY A 140 11.14 -7.23 -15.89
C GLY A 140 11.56 -5.75 -15.93
N LYS A 141 10.65 -4.82 -16.28
CA LYS A 141 11.01 -3.41 -16.58
C LYS A 141 10.12 -2.38 -15.90
N GLY A 142 9.22 -2.81 -15.03
CA GLY A 142 8.32 -1.91 -14.30
C GLY A 142 9.04 -1.13 -13.19
N PRO A 143 8.37 -0.12 -12.64
CA PRO A 143 8.98 0.74 -11.61
C PRO A 143 9.05 0.08 -10.22
N VAL A 144 8.22 -0.92 -9.94
CA VAL A 144 8.20 -1.61 -8.64
C VAL A 144 9.19 -2.77 -8.66
N ALA A 145 10.31 -2.62 -8.00
CA ALA A 145 11.26 -3.71 -7.86
C ALA A 145 10.73 -4.77 -6.89
N THR A 146 10.82 -6.03 -7.30
CA THR A 146 10.47 -7.20 -6.50
C THR A 146 11.62 -8.20 -6.49
N CYS A 147 11.83 -8.86 -5.34
CA CYS A 147 12.90 -9.84 -5.18
C CYS A 147 12.40 -11.05 -4.36
N GLY A 148 13.10 -12.17 -4.49
CA GLY A 148 12.90 -13.36 -3.66
C GLY A 148 13.48 -13.21 -2.26
N GLY A 149 13.19 -14.19 -1.39
CA GLY A 149 13.63 -14.23 0.01
C GLY A 149 15.15 -14.12 0.16
N ASN A 150 15.61 -12.99 0.67
CA ASN A 150 17.04 -12.70 0.80
C ASN A 150 17.73 -13.52 1.88
N ASN A 151 16.99 -14.06 2.85
CA ASN A 151 17.51 -14.78 4.00
C ASN A 151 17.17 -16.28 4.02
N MET A 152 16.54 -16.83 2.98
CA MET A 152 16.22 -18.25 2.90
C MET A 152 17.41 -19.15 3.19
N LYS A 153 18.59 -18.79 2.69
CA LYS A 153 19.84 -19.53 2.90
C LYS A 153 20.48 -19.29 4.27
N LEU A 154 20.08 -18.24 4.98
CA LEU A 154 20.70 -17.83 6.24
C LEU A 154 19.99 -18.39 7.48
N ASN A 155 18.72 -18.75 7.35
CA ASN A 155 17.93 -19.31 8.44
C ASN A 155 17.25 -20.60 8.02
N PRO A 156 17.69 -21.76 8.54
CA PRO A 156 17.16 -23.06 8.15
C PRO A 156 15.68 -23.26 8.51
N LEU A 157 15.10 -22.42 9.36
CA LEU A 157 13.67 -22.51 9.72
C LEU A 157 12.75 -22.25 8.52
N TYR A 158 13.14 -21.37 7.60
CA TYR A 158 12.31 -21.09 6.42
C TYR A 158 12.21 -22.31 5.49
N GLN A 159 13.34 -22.96 5.23
CA GLN A 159 13.33 -24.18 4.43
C GLN A 159 12.60 -25.32 5.15
N ALA A 160 12.82 -25.46 6.46
CA ALA A 160 12.13 -26.46 7.26
C ALA A 160 10.60 -26.30 7.26
N PHE A 161 10.12 -25.05 7.19
CA PHE A 161 8.68 -24.75 7.06
C PHE A 161 8.13 -25.23 5.70
N ILE A 162 8.82 -24.91 4.60
CA ILE A 162 8.45 -25.38 3.26
C ILE A 162 8.46 -26.90 3.17
N ASP A 163 9.48 -27.53 3.72
CA ASP A 163 9.61 -29.00 3.72
C ASP A 163 8.52 -29.66 4.56
N ALA A 164 8.19 -29.09 5.72
CA ALA A 164 7.09 -29.58 6.55
C ALA A 164 5.73 -29.50 5.84
N GLY A 165 5.47 -28.42 5.07
CA GLY A 165 4.29 -28.31 4.24
C GLY A 165 4.22 -29.42 3.19
N TYR A 166 5.33 -29.69 2.53
CA TYR A 166 5.42 -30.77 1.54
C TYR A 166 5.23 -32.15 2.19
N GLU A 167 5.87 -32.42 3.33
CA GLU A 167 5.69 -33.66 4.11
C GLU A 167 4.23 -33.86 4.57
N ALA A 168 3.50 -32.75 4.80
CA ALA A 168 2.07 -32.78 5.12
C ALA A 168 1.15 -33.01 3.90
N GLY A 169 1.72 -33.16 2.70
CA GLY A 169 0.98 -33.48 1.47
C GLY A 169 0.56 -32.25 0.64
N TYR A 170 1.04 -31.05 0.98
CA TYR A 170 0.79 -29.85 0.20
C TYR A 170 1.81 -29.69 -0.94
N PRO A 171 1.44 -29.04 -2.07
CA PRO A 171 2.38 -28.80 -3.16
C PRO A 171 3.46 -27.79 -2.75
N LYS A 172 4.61 -27.84 -3.42
CA LYS A 172 5.59 -26.76 -3.43
C LYS A 172 5.31 -25.83 -4.61
N THR A 173 5.55 -24.54 -4.43
CA THR A 173 5.56 -23.57 -5.51
C THR A 173 6.89 -22.83 -5.55
N ASP A 174 7.47 -22.71 -6.74
CA ASP A 174 8.70 -21.92 -6.95
C ASP A 174 8.37 -20.43 -7.13
N ASP A 175 7.15 -20.13 -7.60
CA ASP A 175 6.65 -18.78 -7.79
C ASP A 175 5.14 -18.71 -7.61
N TYR A 176 4.69 -18.28 -6.43
CA TYR A 176 3.26 -18.10 -6.14
C TYR A 176 2.63 -16.86 -6.82
N ASN A 177 3.41 -16.06 -7.55
CA ASN A 177 2.91 -15.03 -8.47
C ASN A 177 2.97 -15.46 -9.94
N GLY A 178 3.38 -16.72 -10.19
CA GLY A 178 3.44 -17.37 -11.48
C GLY A 178 2.17 -18.14 -11.83
N GLU A 179 2.34 -19.29 -12.51
CA GLU A 179 1.24 -20.14 -12.95
C GLU A 179 0.51 -20.80 -11.78
N GLN A 180 1.27 -21.28 -10.78
CA GLN A 180 0.72 -21.97 -9.61
C GLN A 180 0.88 -21.13 -8.36
N GLN A 181 -0.21 -20.51 -7.91
CA GLN A 181 -0.20 -19.71 -6.68
C GLN A 181 -0.22 -20.56 -5.42
N GLU A 182 -0.99 -21.66 -5.41
CA GLU A 182 -1.13 -22.53 -4.25
C GLU A 182 0.10 -23.39 -4.02
N GLY A 183 0.59 -23.40 -2.77
CA GLY A 183 1.73 -24.23 -2.36
C GLY A 183 2.64 -23.55 -1.35
N PHE A 184 3.61 -24.31 -0.86
CA PHE A 184 4.65 -23.81 0.03
C PHE A 184 5.87 -23.36 -0.77
N GLY A 185 6.33 -22.14 -0.53
CA GLY A 185 7.45 -21.56 -1.28
C GLY A 185 8.14 -20.40 -0.56
N ALA A 186 9.17 -19.85 -1.20
CA ALA A 186 9.84 -18.65 -0.73
C ALA A 186 9.00 -17.41 -1.00
N MET A 187 8.85 -16.53 0.00
CA MET A 187 8.11 -15.28 -0.16
C MET A 187 8.91 -14.24 -0.95
N HIS A 188 8.17 -13.46 -1.74
CA HIS A 188 8.70 -12.34 -2.50
C HIS A 188 8.45 -11.02 -1.78
N MET A 189 9.33 -10.04 -2.02
CA MET A 189 9.31 -8.74 -1.35
C MET A 189 9.36 -7.58 -2.35
N THR A 190 8.69 -6.47 -2.00
CA THR A 190 8.91 -5.16 -2.62
C THR A 190 10.12 -4.48 -1.96
N VAL A 191 11.31 -4.98 -2.29
CA VAL A 191 12.60 -4.48 -1.82
C VAL A 191 13.55 -4.34 -3.00
N ASN A 192 14.21 -3.18 -3.11
CA ASN A 192 15.21 -2.89 -4.13
C ASN A 192 16.57 -2.66 -3.47
N GLN A 193 17.54 -3.51 -3.73
CA GLN A 193 18.90 -3.38 -3.18
C GLN A 193 18.92 -3.10 -1.66
N GLY A 194 18.08 -3.83 -0.92
CA GLY A 194 18.01 -3.71 0.53
C GLY A 194 17.20 -2.52 1.06
N VAL A 195 16.51 -1.78 0.20
CA VAL A 195 15.66 -0.63 0.54
C VAL A 195 14.23 -0.93 0.13
N ARG A 196 13.25 -0.50 0.94
CA ARG A 196 11.82 -0.60 0.61
C ARG A 196 11.52 -0.01 -0.76
N ALA A 197 10.86 -0.76 -1.62
CA ALA A 197 10.33 -0.30 -2.91
C ALA A 197 8.88 0.15 -2.77
N SER A 198 8.64 1.23 -1.99
CA SER A 198 7.31 1.84 -1.86
C SER A 198 6.84 2.44 -3.19
N ALA A 199 5.53 2.72 -3.29
CA ALA A 199 5.00 3.43 -4.46
C ALA A 199 5.60 4.84 -4.62
N SER A 200 5.98 5.51 -3.54
CA SER A 200 6.73 6.76 -3.57
C SER A 200 8.09 6.55 -4.24
N ASN A 201 8.87 5.56 -3.79
CA ASN A 201 10.17 5.24 -4.39
C ASN A 201 10.05 4.82 -5.85
N ALA A 202 9.04 4.00 -6.19
CA ALA A 202 8.84 3.45 -7.52
C ALA A 202 8.35 4.49 -8.54
N TYR A 203 7.40 5.33 -8.17
CA TYR A 203 6.71 6.21 -9.11
C TYR A 203 7.00 7.69 -8.91
N ILE A 204 6.98 8.18 -7.66
CA ILE A 204 7.14 9.61 -7.40
C ILE A 204 8.57 10.07 -7.62
N ASN A 205 9.55 9.28 -7.24
CA ASN A 205 10.96 9.63 -7.48
C ASN A 205 11.28 9.84 -8.97
N GLN A 206 10.56 9.18 -9.87
CA GLN A 206 10.68 9.38 -11.32
C GLN A 206 9.95 10.61 -11.85
N ALA A 207 8.94 11.11 -11.12
CA ALA A 207 8.03 12.16 -11.59
C ALA A 207 8.17 13.50 -10.85
N LYS A 208 8.70 13.52 -9.63
CA LYS A 208 8.70 14.69 -8.73
C LYS A 208 9.34 15.96 -9.29
N ASN A 209 10.23 15.81 -10.27
CA ASN A 209 10.91 16.95 -10.92
C ASN A 209 10.21 17.39 -12.21
N ARG A 210 9.08 16.77 -12.60
CA ARG A 210 8.33 17.19 -13.79
C ARG A 210 7.65 18.55 -13.55
N PRO A 211 7.74 19.48 -14.48
CA PRO A 211 7.18 20.84 -14.31
C PRO A 211 5.65 20.85 -14.23
N ASN A 212 4.98 19.82 -14.72
CA ASN A 212 3.54 19.64 -14.73
C ASN A 212 2.99 18.81 -13.54
N LEU A 213 3.84 18.41 -12.58
CA LEU A 213 3.45 17.80 -11.32
C LEU A 213 3.69 18.78 -10.16
N THR A 214 2.64 19.03 -9.39
CA THR A 214 2.75 19.74 -8.11
C THR A 214 2.36 18.78 -6.99
N ILE A 215 3.20 18.64 -5.98
CA ILE A 215 2.94 17.81 -4.80
C ILE A 215 2.85 18.74 -3.60
N ILE A 216 1.77 18.63 -2.82
CA ILE A 216 1.61 19.32 -1.54
C ILE A 216 1.39 18.28 -0.46
N GLN A 217 2.27 18.29 0.52
CA GLN A 217 2.24 17.42 1.69
C GLN A 217 1.70 18.16 2.91
N GLU A 218 1.37 17.41 3.96
CA GLU A 218 0.86 17.93 5.22
C GLU A 218 -0.43 18.73 5.04
N VAL A 219 -1.29 18.26 4.10
CA VAL A 219 -2.58 18.85 3.81
C VAL A 219 -3.71 17.85 3.99
N LEU A 220 -4.72 18.21 4.73
CA LEU A 220 -5.92 17.40 4.92
C LEU A 220 -7.03 17.87 3.99
N VAL A 221 -7.37 17.06 2.99
CA VAL A 221 -8.56 17.31 2.17
C VAL A 221 -9.79 17.00 3.00
N GLN A 222 -10.69 17.97 3.10
CA GLN A 222 -11.86 17.89 3.96
C GLN A 222 -13.16 17.68 3.19
N LYS A 223 -13.20 18.13 1.93
CA LYS A 223 -14.42 18.04 1.12
C LYS A 223 -14.11 18.03 -0.37
N VAL A 224 -14.86 17.25 -1.14
CA VAL A 224 -14.97 17.38 -2.60
C VAL A 224 -16.04 18.41 -2.89
N LEU A 225 -15.72 19.36 -3.74
CA LEU A 225 -16.65 20.42 -4.16
C LEU A 225 -17.44 19.97 -5.38
N LEU A 226 -18.74 20.09 -5.29
CA LEU A 226 -19.68 19.67 -6.33
C LEU A 226 -20.39 20.86 -6.95
N LYS A 227 -20.64 20.78 -8.25
CA LYS A 227 -21.61 21.61 -8.99
C LYS A 227 -22.64 20.69 -9.61
N GLY A 228 -23.81 20.60 -8.97
CA GLY A 228 -24.74 19.51 -9.24
C GLY A 228 -24.10 18.14 -8.94
N LYS A 229 -23.99 17.26 -9.93
CA LYS A 229 -23.36 15.93 -9.80
C LYS A 229 -21.89 15.89 -10.29
N THR A 230 -21.31 17.04 -10.63
CA THR A 230 -19.94 17.12 -11.14
C THR A 230 -18.98 17.59 -10.07
N ALA A 231 -17.91 16.83 -9.80
CA ALA A 231 -16.82 17.25 -8.94
C ALA A 231 -16.00 18.34 -9.65
N ILE A 232 -15.86 19.51 -9.03
CA ILE A 232 -15.18 20.66 -9.60
C ILE A 232 -13.89 21.05 -8.88
N GLY A 233 -13.58 20.44 -7.76
CA GLY A 233 -12.40 20.74 -6.96
C GLY A 233 -12.46 20.13 -5.58
N VAL A 234 -11.59 20.60 -4.71
CA VAL A 234 -11.52 20.18 -3.31
C VAL A 234 -11.31 21.36 -2.38
N GLU A 235 -11.83 21.21 -1.16
CA GLU A 235 -11.47 22.01 -0.01
C GLU A 235 -10.46 21.23 0.84
N TYR A 236 -9.39 21.92 1.23
CA TYR A 236 -8.34 21.32 2.04
C TYR A 236 -7.82 22.26 3.11
N LYS A 237 -7.33 21.71 4.21
CA LYS A 237 -6.73 22.43 5.32
C LYS A 237 -5.20 22.29 5.26
N ILE A 238 -4.50 23.43 5.35
CA ILE A 238 -3.04 23.54 5.46
C ILE A 238 -2.69 24.68 6.41
N ASN A 239 -1.80 24.44 7.38
CA ASN A 239 -1.39 25.43 8.38
C ASN A 239 -2.61 26.13 9.03
N ASP A 240 -3.61 25.34 9.44
CA ASP A 240 -4.88 25.79 10.01
C ASP A 240 -5.74 26.70 9.13
N GLN A 241 -5.38 26.90 7.88
CA GLN A 241 -6.15 27.63 6.90
C GLN A 241 -6.90 26.71 5.96
N ILE A 242 -8.17 26.98 5.74
CA ILE A 242 -8.99 26.32 4.72
C ILE A 242 -8.73 26.98 3.37
N LYS A 243 -8.46 26.19 2.35
CA LYS A 243 -8.22 26.60 0.97
C LYS A 243 -9.04 25.77 0.02
N VAL A 244 -9.37 26.37 -1.11
CA VAL A 244 -10.11 25.76 -2.21
C VAL A 244 -9.24 25.73 -3.45
N ILE A 245 -9.30 24.62 -4.20
CA ILE A 245 -8.67 24.51 -5.50
C ILE A 245 -9.57 23.74 -6.45
N ASN A 246 -9.69 24.23 -7.70
CA ASN A 246 -10.54 23.62 -8.71
C ASN A 246 -9.72 22.77 -9.70
N ALA A 247 -10.35 21.69 -10.17
CA ALA A 247 -9.87 20.86 -11.26
C ALA A 247 -10.58 21.23 -12.56
N ASN A 248 -9.83 21.25 -13.69
CA ASN A 248 -10.41 21.48 -15.01
C ASN A 248 -11.06 20.22 -15.58
N LYS A 249 -10.54 19.04 -15.24
CA LYS A 249 -11.00 17.75 -15.75
C LYS A 249 -11.59 16.89 -14.64
N GLU A 250 -10.78 16.42 -13.67
CA GLU A 250 -11.24 15.45 -12.68
C GLU A 250 -10.62 15.66 -11.30
N VAL A 251 -11.40 15.26 -10.27
CA VAL A 251 -10.93 14.99 -8.91
C VAL A 251 -10.86 13.47 -8.72
N ILE A 252 -9.70 12.96 -8.36
CA ILE A 252 -9.43 11.53 -8.21
C ILE A 252 -9.21 11.22 -6.74
N LEU A 253 -10.03 10.36 -6.16
CA LEU A 253 -9.90 9.92 -4.78
C LEU A 253 -9.02 8.67 -4.70
N SER A 254 -7.88 8.79 -4.03
CA SER A 254 -6.89 7.74 -3.80
C SER A 254 -6.50 7.65 -2.32
N ALA A 255 -7.44 8.02 -1.42
CA ALA A 255 -7.19 8.10 0.03
C ALA A 255 -7.32 6.73 0.76
N GLY A 256 -7.42 5.64 0.01
CA GLY A 256 -7.52 4.27 0.52
C GLY A 256 -8.95 3.87 0.90
N SER A 257 -9.10 2.61 1.35
CA SER A 257 -10.38 1.98 1.62
C SER A 257 -11.19 2.62 2.76
N VAL A 258 -10.53 3.34 3.65
CA VAL A 258 -11.17 4.09 4.74
C VAL A 258 -11.31 5.57 4.37
N GLY A 259 -10.24 6.20 3.91
CA GLY A 259 -10.23 7.64 3.67
C GLY A 259 -11.08 8.09 2.48
N SER A 260 -11.15 7.31 1.39
CA SER A 260 -11.96 7.69 0.23
C SER A 260 -13.46 7.68 0.51
N PRO A 261 -14.07 6.63 1.10
CA PRO A 261 -15.48 6.68 1.47
C PRO A 261 -15.76 7.74 2.56
N GLN A 262 -14.88 7.93 3.53
CA GLN A 262 -15.02 8.99 4.53
C GLN A 262 -15.09 10.37 3.86
N LEU A 263 -14.21 10.65 2.90
CA LEU A 263 -14.21 11.92 2.19
C LEU A 263 -15.46 12.10 1.33
N LEU A 264 -15.97 11.06 0.70
CA LEU A 264 -17.26 11.08 0.00
C LEU A 264 -18.40 11.43 0.95
N GLN A 265 -18.49 10.77 2.09
CA GLN A 265 -19.50 11.03 3.10
C GLN A 265 -19.41 12.46 3.64
N LEU A 266 -18.22 12.95 3.98
CA LEU A 266 -18.01 14.36 4.37
C LEU A 266 -18.38 15.38 3.28
N SER A 267 -18.41 14.92 2.03
CA SER A 267 -18.83 15.73 0.87
C SER A 267 -20.33 15.62 0.57
N GLY A 268 -21.08 14.90 1.41
CA GLY A 268 -22.54 14.69 1.24
C GLY A 268 -22.90 13.58 0.27
N ILE A 269 -21.96 12.68 -0.05
CA ILE A 269 -22.20 11.53 -0.94
C ILE A 269 -22.13 10.25 -0.12
N GLY A 270 -23.25 9.56 0.06
CA GLY A 270 -23.31 8.34 0.87
C GLY A 270 -24.72 7.95 1.26
N PRO A 271 -24.90 7.00 2.20
CA PRO A 271 -26.19 6.60 2.77
C PRO A 271 -26.83 7.80 3.48
N ALA A 272 -28.09 8.10 3.15
CA ALA A 272 -28.79 9.31 3.62
C ALA A 272 -28.94 9.35 5.17
N ASP A 273 -29.20 8.22 5.79
CA ASP A 273 -29.35 8.09 7.25
C ASP A 273 -28.01 8.25 7.99
N VAL A 274 -26.94 7.72 7.46
CA VAL A 274 -25.57 7.89 8.00
C VAL A 274 -25.15 9.37 7.94
N LEU A 275 -25.34 10.02 6.79
CA LEU A 275 -25.01 11.43 6.62
C LEU A 275 -25.83 12.30 7.57
N LYS A 276 -27.13 12.03 7.67
CA LYS A 276 -28.01 12.75 8.59
C LYS A 276 -27.59 12.60 10.05
N SER A 277 -27.21 11.40 10.47
CA SER A 277 -26.74 11.15 11.84
C SER A 277 -25.44 11.89 12.15
N ALA A 278 -24.57 12.07 11.15
CA ALA A 278 -23.32 12.80 11.25
C ALA A 278 -23.48 14.33 11.06
N GLY A 279 -24.70 14.84 10.84
CA GLY A 279 -24.96 16.25 10.59
C GLY A 279 -24.43 16.76 9.25
N VAL A 280 -24.23 15.87 8.28
CA VAL A 280 -23.77 16.20 6.93
C VAL A 280 -24.97 16.34 5.98
N GLU A 281 -25.03 17.44 5.25
CA GLU A 281 -26.08 17.67 4.26
C GLU A 281 -25.93 16.71 3.08
N LEU A 282 -27.02 16.02 2.74
CA LEU A 282 -27.06 15.09 1.61
C LEU A 282 -27.00 15.85 0.28
N GLN A 283 -25.98 15.57 -0.53
CA GLN A 283 -25.79 16.05 -1.90
C GLN A 283 -26.18 14.98 -2.92
N HIS A 284 -25.83 13.73 -2.65
CA HIS A 284 -26.17 12.61 -3.51
C HIS A 284 -26.24 11.30 -2.70
N GLU A 285 -27.39 10.65 -2.76
CA GLU A 285 -27.57 9.36 -2.10
C GLU A 285 -26.83 8.28 -2.88
N LEU A 286 -25.93 7.59 -2.18
CA LEU A 286 -25.15 6.47 -2.71
C LEU A 286 -24.94 5.44 -1.59
N PRO A 287 -25.89 4.49 -1.41
CA PRO A 287 -25.94 3.61 -0.24
C PRO A 287 -24.69 2.75 -0.02
N GLY A 288 -23.96 2.40 -1.09
CA GLY A 288 -22.77 1.55 -1.01
C GLY A 288 -21.52 2.23 -0.49
N VAL A 289 -21.52 3.55 -0.29
CA VAL A 289 -20.32 4.27 0.18
C VAL A 289 -20.06 3.98 1.66
N GLY A 290 -18.92 3.35 1.93
CA GLY A 290 -18.50 2.94 3.28
C GLY A 290 -19.02 1.59 3.72
N GLU A 291 -19.74 0.88 2.86
CA GLU A 291 -20.28 -0.45 3.11
C GLU A 291 -19.38 -1.56 2.56
N ASN A 292 -19.61 -2.80 3.06
CA ASN A 292 -18.99 -4.03 2.57
C ASN A 292 -17.44 -4.04 2.59
N LEU A 293 -16.83 -3.34 3.54
CA LEU A 293 -15.38 -3.47 3.74
C LEU A 293 -15.05 -4.91 4.17
N GLN A 294 -14.12 -5.54 3.43
CA GLN A 294 -13.62 -6.87 3.73
C GLN A 294 -12.13 -6.81 4.00
N ASP A 295 -11.65 -7.66 4.91
CA ASP A 295 -10.23 -7.84 5.21
C ASP A 295 -9.96 -9.32 5.49
N HIS A 296 -8.69 -9.73 5.41
CA HIS A 296 -8.28 -11.09 5.68
C HIS A 296 -8.36 -11.40 7.17
N LEU A 297 -8.95 -12.55 7.51
CA LEU A 297 -8.86 -13.10 8.86
C LEU A 297 -7.51 -13.77 9.04
N GLU A 298 -6.74 -13.31 10.02
CA GLU A 298 -5.44 -13.88 10.35
C GLU A 298 -5.45 -14.58 11.71
N VAL A 299 -4.78 -15.74 11.78
CA VAL A 299 -4.51 -16.47 13.01
C VAL A 299 -3.03 -16.75 13.12
N TYR A 300 -2.44 -16.34 14.25
CA TYR A 300 -1.01 -16.53 14.52
C TYR A 300 -0.75 -17.75 15.37
N PHE A 301 0.04 -18.69 14.85
CA PHE A 301 0.57 -19.82 15.63
C PHE A 301 2.01 -19.53 16.03
N GLN A 302 2.31 -19.65 17.31
CA GLN A 302 3.66 -19.45 17.84
C GLN A 302 4.20 -20.75 18.43
N TYR A 303 5.41 -21.10 18.00
CA TYR A 303 6.10 -22.29 18.47
C TYR A 303 7.42 -21.91 19.16
N HIS A 304 7.73 -22.57 20.26
CA HIS A 304 9.03 -22.44 20.92
C HIS A 304 10.09 -23.23 20.15
N CYS A 305 11.10 -22.54 19.61
CA CYS A 305 12.22 -23.20 18.95
C CYS A 305 13.22 -23.72 19.98
N LYS A 306 13.48 -25.04 19.96
CA LYS A 306 14.43 -25.69 20.90
C LYS A 306 15.90 -25.33 20.62
N LYS A 307 16.23 -24.88 19.39
CA LYS A 307 17.59 -24.49 18.99
C LYS A 307 17.71 -22.95 19.00
N PRO A 308 18.87 -22.38 19.34
CA PRO A 308 19.07 -20.91 19.36
C PRO A 308 19.30 -20.32 17.97
N ILE A 309 18.42 -20.63 17.02
CA ILE A 309 18.53 -20.22 15.61
C ILE A 309 17.49 -19.19 15.18
N THR A 310 16.62 -18.76 16.10
CA THR A 310 15.63 -17.70 15.86
C THR A 310 16.27 -16.31 15.89
N LEU A 311 15.54 -15.32 15.36
CA LEU A 311 15.94 -13.92 15.39
C LEU A 311 15.96 -13.30 16.82
N ASN A 312 15.36 -13.96 17.81
CA ASN A 312 15.28 -13.46 19.20
C ASN A 312 16.67 -13.11 19.77
N SER A 313 17.71 -13.90 19.46
CA SER A 313 19.09 -13.61 19.87
C SER A 313 19.65 -12.30 19.31
N LYS A 314 19.04 -11.76 18.25
CA LYS A 314 19.44 -10.51 17.58
C LYS A 314 18.63 -9.29 17.99
N LEU A 315 17.69 -9.43 18.94
CA LEU A 315 16.82 -8.33 19.39
C LEU A 315 17.43 -7.45 20.48
N ASN A 316 18.61 -7.78 21.01
CA ASN A 316 19.33 -6.93 21.96
C ASN A 316 19.84 -5.63 21.31
N TYR A 317 20.11 -4.61 22.12
CA TYR A 317 20.49 -3.26 21.65
C TYR A 317 21.75 -3.26 20.78
N LEU A 318 22.78 -4.01 21.16
CA LEU A 318 24.03 -4.08 20.41
C LEU A 318 23.82 -4.70 19.00
N SER A 319 23.08 -5.82 18.93
CA SER A 319 22.74 -6.45 17.66
C SER A 319 21.90 -5.54 16.77
N LYS A 320 20.91 -4.85 17.33
CA LYS A 320 20.10 -3.86 16.59
C LYS A 320 20.95 -2.73 16.04
N ALA A 321 21.90 -2.20 16.85
CA ALA A 321 22.82 -1.16 16.42
C ALA A 321 23.75 -1.64 15.26
N LEU A 322 24.28 -2.86 15.36
CA LEU A 322 25.12 -3.45 14.30
C LEU A 322 24.33 -3.73 13.01
N ILE A 323 23.08 -4.23 13.15
CA ILE A 323 22.16 -4.42 11.99
C ILE A 323 21.89 -3.07 11.32
N GLY A 324 21.57 -2.04 12.09
CA GLY A 324 21.36 -0.69 11.58
C GLY A 324 22.58 -0.10 10.89
N ALA A 325 23.75 -0.20 11.51
CA ALA A 325 25.02 0.29 10.96
C ALA A 325 25.37 -0.43 9.63
N ARG A 326 25.24 -1.77 9.60
CA ARG A 326 25.46 -2.55 8.37
C ARG A 326 24.50 -2.13 7.27
N TRP A 327 23.24 -1.93 7.59
CA TRP A 327 22.25 -1.48 6.59
C TRP A 327 22.57 -0.05 6.12
N LEU A 328 22.92 0.87 7.02
CA LEU A 328 23.27 2.24 6.65
C LEU A 328 24.44 2.30 5.66
N LEU A 329 25.47 1.49 5.89
CA LEU A 329 26.70 1.50 5.08
C LEU A 329 26.55 0.68 3.78
N PHE A 330 25.87 -0.47 3.83
CA PHE A 330 25.91 -1.46 2.75
C PHE A 330 24.53 -1.89 2.24
N LYS A 331 23.42 -1.39 2.80
CA LYS A 331 22.06 -1.80 2.46
C LYS A 331 21.88 -3.33 2.42
N SER A 332 22.49 -4.04 3.36
CA SER A 332 22.57 -5.51 3.35
C SER A 332 22.38 -6.13 4.74
N GLY A 333 22.32 -7.46 4.78
CA GLY A 333 22.15 -8.24 6.00
C GLY A 333 20.70 -8.21 6.54
N LEU A 334 20.53 -8.49 7.82
CA LEU A 334 19.21 -8.57 8.45
C LEU A 334 18.38 -7.28 8.36
N GLY A 335 19.02 -6.12 8.17
CA GLY A 335 18.33 -4.85 7.95
C GLY A 335 17.64 -4.73 6.59
N ALA A 336 18.05 -5.53 5.61
CA ALA A 336 17.63 -5.46 4.22
C ALA A 336 16.46 -6.42 3.87
N THR A 337 15.82 -7.02 4.86
CA THR A 337 14.71 -7.97 4.69
C THR A 337 13.55 -7.62 5.62
N ASN A 338 12.35 -8.00 5.22
CA ASN A 338 11.14 -7.91 6.02
C ASN A 338 10.94 -9.10 6.99
N HIS A 339 11.77 -10.11 6.91
CA HIS A 339 11.72 -11.36 7.68
C HIS A 339 10.50 -12.27 7.39
N PHE A 340 9.72 -11.99 6.37
CA PHE A 340 8.71 -12.89 5.83
C PHE A 340 9.32 -13.63 4.64
N GLU A 341 9.89 -14.80 4.88
CA GLU A 341 10.77 -15.44 3.89
C GLU A 341 10.18 -16.72 3.28
N SER A 342 9.13 -17.28 3.90
CA SER A 342 8.44 -18.49 3.41
C SER A 342 6.95 -18.45 3.69
N CYS A 343 6.14 -19.03 2.82
CA CYS A 343 4.69 -19.18 2.91
C CYS A 343 4.26 -20.59 2.53
#